data_857dae17241d724b132ea081c5c98b3f
#
_entry.id   857dae17241d724b132ea081c5c98b3f
#
_cell.length_a   1.000
_cell.length_b   1.000
_cell.length_c   1.000
_cell.angle_alpha   90.00
_cell.angle_beta   90.00
_cell.angle_gamma   90.00
#
_symmetry.space_group_name_H-M   'P 1'
#
loop_
_entity.id
_entity.type
_entity.pdbx_description
1 polymer ?
#
loop_
_entity_poly.entity_id
_entity_poly.type
_entity_poly.pdbx_seq_one_letter_code
_entity_poly.pdbx_strand_id
1 'polypeptide(L)'
;NEIQSNVMDRGTINNNVPGFPLFYRTHKVYNDCYKLFDFKIFVHRNPLDTLVSSYYFYKNRSIPFNDEQESVREKLNDINFYVRYKFPVWKDFFDKSMKIADFTINYSELKKDPEKILSLLLKNIDVKYCDNTLKNSVYLSSFQRIKNMSQNYNQLYGNAPKNGTFVGE
;
A
#
# COMPACT_ATOMS: atom_id res chain seq x y z
N ASN A 1 -19.67 15.34 -1.42
CA ASN A 1 -19.28 14.51 -2.57
C ASN A 1 -17.85 14.81 -3.07
N GLU A 2 -17.34 16.04 -2.93
CA GLU A 2 -15.95 16.37 -3.25
C GLU A 2 -14.94 15.76 -2.25
N ILE A 3 -15.33 15.54 -1.01
CA ILE A 3 -14.48 14.91 0.00
C ILE A 3 -14.19 13.45 -0.37
N GLN A 4 -15.15 12.72 -0.92
CA GLN A 4 -14.96 11.33 -1.32
C GLN A 4 -13.98 11.17 -2.50
N SER A 5 -13.98 12.09 -3.47
CA SER A 5 -13.08 12.00 -4.63
C SER A 5 -11.62 12.26 -4.29
N ASN A 6 -11.33 13.06 -3.26
CA ASN A 6 -9.99 13.44 -2.84
C ASN A 6 -9.35 12.46 -1.82
N VAL A 7 -10.15 11.63 -1.16
CA VAL A 7 -9.67 10.66 -0.15
C VAL A 7 -9.47 9.27 -0.76
N MET A 8 -10.16 8.97 -1.86
CA MET A 8 -10.13 7.64 -2.48
C MET A 8 -9.11 7.56 -3.60
N ASP A 9 -7.90 7.15 -3.26
CA ASP A 9 -6.99 6.56 -4.22
C ASP A 9 -7.41 5.08 -4.40
N ARG A 10 -8.22 4.80 -5.42
CA ARG A 10 -8.67 3.50 -5.95
C ARG A 10 -8.50 2.30 -4.99
N GLY A 11 -9.52 1.93 -4.33
CA GLY A 11 -9.60 0.68 -3.59
C GLY A 11 -10.35 0.79 -2.27
N THR A 12 -11.58 1.17 -2.32
CA THR A 12 -12.53 0.88 -1.24
C THR A 12 -12.68 -0.63 -1.16
N ILE A 13 -12.24 -1.22 -0.06
CA ILE A 13 -12.73 -2.54 0.33
C ILE A 13 -14.15 -2.28 0.83
N ASN A 14 -15.09 -2.24 -0.10
CA ASN A 14 -16.48 -1.94 0.18
C ASN A 14 -17.17 -3.24 0.60
N ASN A 15 -16.94 -3.65 1.84
CA ASN A 15 -17.77 -4.65 2.48
C ASN A 15 -18.55 -3.94 3.58
N ASN A 16 -19.71 -3.40 3.23
CA ASN A 16 -20.69 -2.95 4.21
C ASN A 16 -21.24 -4.17 4.98
N VAL A 17 -20.38 -4.80 5.77
CA VAL A 17 -20.80 -5.82 6.74
C VAL A 17 -21.10 -5.07 8.01
N PRO A 18 -22.37 -5.07 8.49
CA PRO A 18 -22.72 -4.40 9.73
C PRO A 18 -21.84 -4.87 10.89
N GLY A 19 -21.26 -3.92 11.62
CA GLY A 19 -20.36 -4.21 12.74
C GLY A 19 -18.90 -4.43 12.39
N PHE A 20 -18.52 -4.34 11.10
CA PHE A 20 -17.11 -4.34 10.70
C PHE A 20 -16.60 -2.93 10.42
N PRO A 21 -15.34 -2.61 10.79
CA PRO A 21 -14.76 -1.32 10.47
C PRO A 21 -14.59 -1.16 8.96
N LEU A 22 -14.85 0.06 8.46
CA LEU A 22 -14.58 0.42 7.08
C LEU A 22 -13.09 0.80 6.95
N PHE A 23 -12.39 0.15 6.02
CA PHE A 23 -11.00 0.44 5.72
C PHE A 23 -10.88 1.31 4.47
N TYR A 24 -10.16 2.41 4.60
CA TYR A 24 -9.77 3.28 3.50
C TYR A 24 -8.26 3.24 3.33
N ARG A 25 -7.80 3.15 2.08
CA ARG A 25 -6.38 3.23 1.75
C ARG A 25 -6.08 4.53 1.03
N THR A 26 -5.05 5.23 1.45
CA THR A 26 -4.55 6.42 0.76
C THR A 26 -3.02 6.38 0.68
N HIS A 27 -2.46 6.96 -0.38
CA HIS A 27 -1.04 7.24 -0.52
C HIS A 27 -0.73 8.72 -0.27
N LYS A 28 -1.71 9.46 0.23
CA LYS A 28 -1.61 10.91 0.39
C LYS A 28 -1.95 11.28 1.83
N VAL A 29 -1.10 12.10 2.44
CA VAL A 29 -1.43 12.78 3.70
C VAL A 29 -2.04 14.11 3.29
N TYR A 30 -3.34 14.15 3.18
CA TYR A 30 -4.01 15.37 2.79
C TYR A 30 -4.90 15.91 3.84
N ASN A 31 -4.81 17.22 3.89
CA ASN A 31 -5.79 18.10 4.47
C ASN A 31 -6.37 17.50 5.76
N ASP A 32 -7.32 18.08 6.30
CA ASP A 32 -7.97 17.63 7.52
C ASP A 32 -8.83 16.36 7.39
N CYS A 33 -8.86 15.71 6.20
CA CYS A 33 -9.64 14.49 5.96
C CYS A 33 -9.28 13.33 6.87
N TYR A 34 -8.00 13.20 7.31
CA TYR A 34 -7.62 12.18 8.27
C TYR A 34 -8.35 12.33 9.62
N LYS A 35 -8.86 13.52 9.95
CA LYS A 35 -9.65 13.77 11.16
C LYS A 35 -11.03 13.09 11.12
N LEU A 36 -11.47 12.67 9.93
CA LEU A 36 -12.74 11.96 9.75
C LEU A 36 -12.65 10.46 10.08
N PHE A 37 -11.45 9.95 10.30
CA PHE A 37 -11.21 8.55 10.60
C PHE A 37 -10.92 8.35 12.08
N ASP A 38 -11.63 7.40 12.69
CA ASP A 38 -11.48 7.06 14.10
C ASP A 38 -10.11 6.48 14.42
N PHE A 39 -9.52 5.73 13.48
CA PHE A 39 -8.23 5.08 13.65
C PHE A 39 -7.39 5.13 12.38
N LYS A 40 -6.14 5.53 12.52
CA LYS A 40 -5.22 5.76 11.41
C LYS A 40 -4.01 4.83 11.50
N ILE A 41 -3.82 4.01 10.47
CA ILE A 41 -2.72 3.06 10.37
C ILE A 41 -1.73 3.56 9.33
N PHE A 42 -0.47 3.66 9.73
CA PHE A 42 0.61 3.97 8.80
C PHE A 42 1.52 2.77 8.59
N VAL A 43 1.51 2.24 7.37
CA VAL A 43 2.44 1.17 6.95
C VAL A 43 3.64 1.82 6.28
N HIS A 44 4.83 1.60 6.83
CA HIS A 44 6.06 2.17 6.28
C HIS A 44 7.12 1.10 6.02
N ARG A 45 8.05 1.44 5.14
CA ARG A 45 9.17 0.59 4.75
C ARG A 45 10.44 1.44 4.75
N ASN A 46 11.62 0.77 4.71
CA ASN A 46 12.90 1.44 4.51
C ASN A 46 12.81 2.42 3.32
N PRO A 47 13.29 3.68 3.48
CA PRO A 47 13.18 4.70 2.44
C PRO A 47 13.83 4.31 1.12
N LEU A 48 15.03 3.72 1.17
CA LEU A 48 15.73 3.31 -0.04
C LEU A 48 14.96 2.22 -0.80
N ASP A 49 14.47 1.21 -0.10
CA ASP A 49 13.65 0.15 -0.69
C ASP A 49 12.38 0.71 -1.34
N THR A 50 11.74 1.67 -0.65
CA THR A 50 10.52 2.31 -1.15
C THR A 50 10.80 3.09 -2.42
N LEU A 51 11.86 3.88 -2.44
CA LEU A 51 12.21 4.74 -3.57
C LEU A 51 12.73 3.94 -4.76
N VAL A 52 13.54 2.91 -4.52
CA VAL A 52 14.00 2.01 -5.58
C VAL A 52 12.82 1.26 -6.21
N SER A 53 11.92 0.73 -5.38
CA SER A 53 10.69 0.07 -5.88
C SER A 53 9.81 1.04 -6.68
N SER A 54 9.68 2.28 -6.21
CA SER A 54 8.94 3.33 -6.91
C SER A 54 9.59 3.69 -8.26
N TYR A 55 10.92 3.76 -8.31
CA TYR A 55 11.66 3.99 -9.55
C TYR A 55 11.33 2.93 -10.62
N TYR A 56 11.45 1.66 -10.27
CA TYR A 56 11.16 0.57 -11.22
C TYR A 56 9.68 0.52 -11.59
N PHE A 57 8.78 0.80 -10.64
CA PHE A 57 7.35 0.89 -10.93
C PHE A 57 7.05 1.93 -12.02
N TYR A 58 7.60 3.14 -11.92
CA TYR A 58 7.39 4.17 -12.93
C TYR A 58 8.13 3.86 -14.24
N LYS A 59 9.37 3.36 -14.17
CA LYS A 59 10.18 3.04 -15.35
C LYS A 59 9.56 1.94 -16.22
N ASN A 60 8.95 0.94 -15.58
CA ASN A 60 8.39 -0.21 -16.27
C ASN A 60 6.91 -0.05 -16.62
N ARG A 61 6.31 1.08 -16.28
CA ARG A 61 4.89 1.30 -16.50
C ARG A 61 4.64 1.80 -17.92
N SER A 62 3.80 1.06 -18.67
CA SER A 62 3.35 1.44 -20.03
C SER A 62 2.13 2.37 -20.02
N ILE A 63 1.64 2.78 -18.86
CA ILE A 63 0.47 3.64 -18.76
C ILE A 63 0.91 5.09 -18.94
N PRO A 64 0.19 5.91 -19.73
CA PRO A 64 0.49 7.32 -19.86
C PRO A 64 0.54 8.00 -18.49
N PHE A 65 1.54 8.82 -18.29
CA PHE A 65 1.64 9.66 -17.12
C PHE A 65 0.61 10.78 -17.20
N ASN A 66 0.01 11.14 -16.07
CA ASN A 66 -0.68 12.41 -15.95
C ASN A 66 0.37 13.53 -15.80
N ASP A 67 -0.06 14.79 -15.84
CA ASP A 67 0.84 15.95 -15.81
C ASP A 67 1.82 15.95 -14.62
N GLU A 68 1.36 15.49 -13.43
CA GLU A 68 2.23 15.33 -12.27
C GLU A 68 3.27 14.23 -12.46
N GLN A 69 2.93 13.19 -13.19
CA GLN A 69 3.80 12.04 -13.45
C GLN A 69 4.78 12.32 -14.58
N GLU A 70 4.43 13.18 -15.56
CA GLU A 70 5.30 13.55 -16.68
C GLU A 70 6.58 14.22 -16.17
N SER A 71 6.48 15.06 -15.15
CA SER A 71 7.65 15.68 -14.50
C SER A 71 8.63 14.65 -13.90
N VAL A 72 8.16 13.43 -13.65
CA VAL A 72 8.96 12.32 -13.11
C VAL A 72 9.68 11.58 -14.23
N ARG A 73 9.12 11.55 -15.47
CA ARG A 73 9.66 10.79 -16.60
C ARG A 73 11.11 11.15 -16.91
N GLU A 74 11.45 12.42 -16.96
CA GLU A 74 12.81 12.89 -17.22
C GLU A 74 13.82 12.42 -16.15
N LYS A 75 13.32 12.17 -14.94
CA LYS A 75 14.11 11.76 -13.78
C LYS A 75 14.31 10.25 -13.69
N LEU A 76 13.64 9.49 -14.56
CA LEU A 76 13.77 8.03 -14.63
C LEU A 76 15.01 7.54 -15.42
N ASN A 77 15.81 8.45 -15.94
CA ASN A 77 17.05 8.09 -16.66
C ASN A 77 18.16 7.62 -15.70
N ASP A 78 18.18 8.15 -14.47
CA ASP A 78 19.16 7.78 -13.45
C ASP A 78 18.44 7.53 -12.09
N ILE A 79 18.65 6.33 -11.55
CA ILE A 79 18.08 5.94 -10.26
C ILE A 79 18.58 6.82 -9.10
N ASN A 80 19.86 7.22 -9.11
CA ASN A 80 20.42 8.06 -8.06
C ASN A 80 19.81 9.46 -8.09
N PHE A 81 19.60 10.00 -9.29
CA PHE A 81 18.92 11.27 -9.45
C PHE A 81 17.47 11.18 -8.99
N TYR A 82 16.75 10.13 -9.40
CA TYR A 82 15.38 9.89 -8.98
C TYR A 82 15.26 9.79 -7.45
N VAL A 83 16.12 9.00 -6.81
CA VAL A 83 16.10 8.81 -5.36
C VAL A 83 16.34 10.15 -4.64
N ARG A 84 17.34 10.92 -5.05
CA ARG A 84 17.62 12.25 -4.47
C ARG A 84 16.45 13.21 -4.64
N TYR A 85 15.80 13.19 -5.79
CA TYR A 85 14.64 14.04 -6.07
C TYR A 85 13.42 13.64 -5.23
N LYS A 86 13.14 12.35 -5.09
CA LYS A 86 11.96 11.86 -4.39
C LYS A 86 12.12 11.75 -2.88
N PHE A 87 13.35 11.67 -2.37
CA PHE A 87 13.60 11.51 -0.94
C PHE A 87 12.99 12.62 -0.08
N PRO A 88 13.11 13.91 -0.38
CA PRO A 88 12.48 14.97 0.40
C PRO A 88 10.95 14.84 0.46
N VAL A 89 10.32 14.50 -0.67
CA VAL A 89 8.87 14.27 -0.75
C VAL A 89 8.45 13.09 0.10
N TRP A 90 9.20 12.00 0.00
CA TRP A 90 8.97 10.81 0.81
C TRP A 90 9.15 11.12 2.30
N LYS A 91 10.20 11.87 2.65
CA LYS A 91 10.47 12.25 4.05
C LYS A 91 9.35 13.12 4.63
N ASP A 92 8.88 14.12 3.90
CA ASP A 92 7.76 14.96 4.33
C ASP A 92 6.48 14.12 4.55
N PHE A 93 6.18 13.23 3.62
CA PHE A 93 5.08 12.27 3.74
C PHE A 93 5.24 11.38 4.99
N PHE A 94 6.43 10.82 5.20
CA PHE A 94 6.73 9.96 6.34
C PHE A 94 6.55 10.72 7.65
N ASP A 95 7.18 11.89 7.79
CA ASP A 95 7.13 12.69 9.01
C ASP A 95 5.70 13.12 9.36
N LYS A 96 4.90 13.49 8.36
CA LYS A 96 3.48 13.83 8.54
C LYS A 96 2.65 12.61 8.94
N SER A 97 2.86 11.48 8.29
CA SER A 97 2.13 10.24 8.57
C SER A 97 2.43 9.72 9.97
N MET A 98 3.70 9.75 10.41
CA MET A 98 4.10 9.35 11.76
C MET A 98 3.43 10.20 12.85
N LYS A 99 3.18 11.49 12.59
CA LYS A 99 2.55 12.40 13.55
C LYS A 99 1.06 12.15 13.75
N ILE A 100 0.38 11.63 12.73
CA ILE A 100 -1.07 11.45 12.76
C ILE A 100 -1.51 10.00 12.94
N ALA A 101 -0.60 9.04 12.79
CA ALA A 101 -0.91 7.63 12.91
C ALA A 101 -1.17 7.24 14.37
N ASP A 102 -2.27 6.54 14.58
CA ASP A 102 -2.61 5.91 15.86
C ASP A 102 -1.86 4.56 16.01
N PHE A 103 -1.52 3.93 14.89
CA PHE A 103 -0.75 2.69 14.85
C PHE A 103 0.21 2.67 13.65
N THR A 104 1.45 2.27 13.90
CA THR A 104 2.46 2.17 12.83
C THR A 104 2.88 0.72 12.61
N ILE A 105 3.07 0.36 11.33
CA ILE A 105 3.51 -0.97 10.93
C ILE A 105 4.77 -0.85 10.08
N ASN A 106 5.86 -1.43 10.57
CA ASN A 106 7.04 -1.62 9.73
C ASN A 106 6.81 -2.81 8.79
N TYR A 107 6.91 -2.59 7.49
CA TYR A 107 6.68 -3.62 6.47
C TYR A 107 7.62 -4.84 6.62
N SER A 108 8.86 -4.64 7.05
CA SER A 108 9.82 -5.74 7.27
C SER A 108 9.40 -6.62 8.45
N GLU A 109 8.87 -6.02 9.51
CA GLU A 109 8.33 -6.75 10.66
C GLU A 109 7.04 -7.49 10.28
N LEU A 110 6.15 -6.84 9.52
CA LEU A 110 4.95 -7.46 9.00
C LEU A 110 5.27 -8.68 8.12
N LYS A 111 6.30 -8.60 7.29
CA LYS A 111 6.76 -9.76 6.49
C LYS A 111 7.34 -10.89 7.35
N LYS A 112 8.03 -10.54 8.43
CA LYS A 112 8.69 -11.52 9.31
C LYS A 112 7.69 -12.28 10.17
N ASP A 113 6.71 -11.56 10.73
CA ASP A 113 5.71 -12.13 11.65
C ASP A 113 4.34 -11.45 11.45
N PRO A 114 3.65 -11.78 10.35
CA PRO A 114 2.38 -11.15 10.01
C PRO A 114 1.27 -11.46 11.03
N GLU A 115 1.26 -12.65 11.62
CA GLU A 115 0.25 -13.03 12.62
C GLU A 115 0.36 -12.14 13.85
N LYS A 116 1.56 -11.94 14.35
CA LYS A 116 1.83 -11.08 15.52
C LYS A 116 1.41 -9.63 15.25
N ILE A 117 1.83 -9.06 14.12
CA ILE A 117 1.54 -7.65 13.80
C ILE A 117 0.05 -7.42 13.60
N LEU A 118 -0.64 -8.33 12.88
CA LEU A 118 -2.09 -8.23 12.70
C LEU A 118 -2.86 -8.46 13.99
N SER A 119 -2.42 -9.39 14.86
CA SER A 119 -2.99 -9.59 16.17
C SER A 119 -2.91 -8.31 17.02
N LEU A 120 -1.75 -7.64 17.03
CA LEU A 120 -1.57 -6.37 17.73
C LEU A 120 -2.49 -5.28 17.17
N LEU A 121 -2.57 -5.16 15.85
CA LEU A 121 -3.47 -4.21 15.19
C LEU A 121 -4.93 -4.46 15.60
N LEU A 122 -5.43 -5.69 15.44
CA LEU A 122 -6.82 -6.04 15.75
C LEU A 122 -7.18 -5.76 17.20
N LYS A 123 -6.24 -5.99 18.14
CA LYS A 123 -6.42 -5.62 19.55
C LYS A 123 -6.51 -4.10 19.75
N ASN A 124 -5.72 -3.32 19.02
CA ASN A 124 -5.74 -1.86 19.12
C ASN A 124 -7.04 -1.23 18.61
N ILE A 125 -7.71 -1.88 17.64
CA ILE A 125 -9.00 -1.41 17.09
C ILE A 125 -10.20 -2.15 17.70
N ASP A 126 -9.98 -2.87 18.79
CA ASP A 126 -10.99 -3.65 19.52
C ASP A 126 -11.82 -4.61 18.67
N VAL A 127 -11.17 -5.21 17.66
CA VAL A 127 -11.78 -6.24 16.81
C VAL A 127 -11.52 -7.60 17.39
N LYS A 128 -12.59 -8.30 17.77
CA LYS A 128 -12.53 -9.70 18.21
C LYS A 128 -12.26 -10.61 17.01
N TYR A 129 -11.34 -11.54 17.17
CA TYR A 129 -10.98 -12.50 16.15
C TYR A 129 -10.71 -13.88 16.76
N CYS A 130 -10.79 -14.91 15.93
CA CYS A 130 -10.36 -16.26 16.25
C CYS A 130 -8.96 -16.49 15.66
N ASP A 131 -8.07 -17.14 16.41
CA ASP A 131 -6.69 -17.41 15.96
C ASP A 131 -6.63 -18.18 14.65
N ASN A 132 -7.53 -19.14 14.44
CA ASN A 132 -7.62 -19.88 13.19
C ASN A 132 -8.01 -18.96 12.01
N THR A 133 -8.91 -18.01 12.23
CA THR A 133 -9.29 -17.03 11.20
C THR A 133 -8.11 -16.13 10.86
N LEU A 134 -7.37 -15.65 11.86
CA LEU A 134 -6.18 -14.84 11.65
C LEU A 134 -5.12 -15.60 10.83
N LYS A 135 -4.78 -16.82 11.24
CA LYS A 135 -3.82 -17.70 10.53
C LYS A 135 -4.24 -17.97 9.09
N ASN A 136 -5.51 -18.30 8.88
CA ASN A 136 -6.05 -18.51 7.54
C ASN A 136 -5.97 -17.25 6.69
N SER A 137 -6.29 -16.09 7.24
CA SER A 137 -6.20 -14.80 6.52
C SER A 137 -4.76 -14.48 6.12
N VAL A 138 -3.80 -14.70 7.01
CA VAL A 138 -2.36 -14.55 6.72
C VAL A 138 -1.93 -15.52 5.61
N TYR A 139 -2.30 -16.77 5.70
CA TYR A 139 -2.00 -17.77 4.67
C TYR A 139 -2.61 -17.38 3.31
N LEU A 140 -3.88 -16.98 3.28
CA LEU A 140 -4.59 -16.61 2.06
C LEU A 140 -4.00 -15.37 1.38
N SER A 141 -3.46 -14.42 2.15
CA SER A 141 -2.82 -13.19 1.67
C SER A 141 -1.30 -13.32 1.49
N SER A 142 -0.74 -14.52 1.69
CA SER A 142 0.70 -14.72 1.55
C SER A 142 1.17 -14.47 0.12
N PHE A 143 2.38 -13.88 0.00
CA PHE A 143 2.99 -13.58 -1.30
C PHE A 143 3.04 -14.80 -2.24
N GLN A 144 3.44 -15.96 -1.72
CA GLN A 144 3.55 -17.17 -2.51
C GLN A 144 2.20 -17.60 -3.10
N ARG A 145 1.13 -17.49 -2.32
CA ARG A 145 -0.21 -17.82 -2.79
C ARG A 145 -0.70 -16.84 -3.86
N ILE A 146 -0.52 -15.52 -3.62
CA ILE A 146 -0.90 -14.49 -4.60
C ILE A 146 -0.10 -14.68 -5.89
N LYS A 147 1.19 -14.99 -5.81
CA LYS A 147 2.05 -15.29 -6.97
C LYS A 147 1.52 -16.50 -7.75
N ASN A 148 1.22 -17.58 -7.06
CA ASN A 148 0.68 -18.79 -7.68
C ASN A 148 -0.68 -18.54 -8.34
N MET A 149 -1.56 -17.78 -7.68
CA MET A 149 -2.86 -17.41 -8.25
C MET A 149 -2.71 -16.55 -9.49
N SER A 150 -1.78 -15.60 -9.51
CA SER A 150 -1.53 -14.74 -10.67
C SER A 150 -0.96 -15.53 -11.85
N GLN A 151 -0.10 -16.50 -11.61
CA GLN A 151 0.42 -17.41 -12.64
C GLN A 151 -0.70 -18.28 -13.23
N ASN A 152 -1.54 -18.86 -12.39
CA ASN A 152 -2.70 -19.66 -12.84
C ASN A 152 -3.72 -18.82 -13.60
N TYR A 153 -3.97 -17.58 -13.15
CA TYR A 153 -4.85 -16.64 -13.85
C TYR A 153 -4.35 -16.36 -15.27
N ASN A 154 -3.06 -16.11 -15.42
CA ASN A 154 -2.44 -15.89 -16.74
C ASN A 154 -2.51 -17.11 -17.65
N GLN A 155 -2.43 -18.32 -17.09
CA GLN A 155 -2.61 -19.58 -17.82
C GLN A 155 -4.06 -19.82 -18.27
N LEU A 156 -5.04 -19.48 -17.42
CA LEU A 156 -6.46 -19.75 -17.67
C LEU A 156 -7.12 -18.73 -18.59
N TYR A 157 -6.73 -17.48 -18.51
CA TYR A 157 -7.44 -16.37 -19.18
C TYR A 157 -6.64 -15.69 -20.28
N GLY A 158 -5.45 -16.18 -20.59
CA GLY A 158 -4.60 -15.72 -21.69
C GLY A 158 -4.43 -14.19 -21.74
N ASN A 159 -3.21 -13.71 -21.49
CA ASN A 159 -2.85 -12.30 -21.62
C ASN A 159 -3.50 -11.33 -20.62
N ALA A 160 -3.19 -11.47 -19.35
CA ALA A 160 -3.05 -10.25 -18.55
C ALA A 160 -2.06 -9.31 -19.27
N PRO A 161 -2.34 -8.02 -19.37
CA PRO A 161 -1.42 -7.09 -20.03
C PRO A 161 -0.02 -7.32 -19.47
N LYS A 162 0.97 -7.47 -20.35
CA LYS A 162 2.38 -7.83 -20.03
C LYS A 162 3.05 -6.98 -18.95
N ASN A 163 2.37 -5.97 -18.47
CA ASN A 163 2.82 -4.95 -17.52
C ASN A 163 2.18 -5.06 -16.14
N GLY A 164 1.52 -6.14 -15.81
CA GLY A 164 0.81 -6.34 -14.55
C GLY A 164 1.44 -7.33 -13.58
N THR A 165 2.74 -7.64 -13.69
CA THR A 165 3.43 -8.37 -12.63
C THR A 165 3.62 -7.46 -11.42
N PHE A 166 2.69 -7.52 -10.51
CA PHE A 166 2.74 -6.91 -9.17
C PHE A 166 3.78 -7.58 -8.26
N VAL A 167 4.77 -8.24 -8.82
CA VAL A 167 5.71 -9.05 -8.07
C VAL A 167 7.11 -8.64 -8.46
N GLY A 168 7.59 -7.59 -7.81
CA GLY A 168 9.02 -7.36 -7.70
C GLY A 168 9.64 -8.45 -6.82
N GLU A 169 10.67 -9.09 -7.34
CA GLU A 169 11.57 -9.93 -6.56
C GLU A 169 12.27 -9.14 -5.45
#